data_00a93ec6ea607c1e85501458742b6ea6
#
_entry.id   00a93ec6ea607c1e85501458742b6ea6
#
_cell.length_a   1.000
_cell.length_b   1.000
_cell.length_c   1.000
_cell.angle_alpha   90.00
_cell.angle_beta   90.00
_cell.angle_gamma   90.00
#
_symmetry.space_group_name_H-M   'P 1'
#
loop_
_entity.id
_entity.type
_entity.pdbx_description
1 polymer ?
#
loop_
_entity_poly.entity_id
_entity_poly.type
_entity_poly.pdbx_seq_one_letter_code
_entity_poly.pdbx_strand_id
1 'polypeptide(L)'
;RFFETNVLPPSLKTKYPHIKSYMGIGIDNPSHRSSLVLYKDGLFGLMMSKTGNNYLKVGENQKVIISKNDYSTRTSLDTKCEMSTQNASSRDLNDDIFWDCVGTDEPCYPVGSTLTTYRFAGILSERANNEVSGGTVEGGLAWMVAMVNQMNLLWVRELGFRLEMVEGSDQLIFTDSNPAPAVFQQDPSCHSSGDPKYCELSEVKPFLESVIGPGGDDTPL
;
A
#
# COMPACT_ATOMS: atom_id res chain seq x y z
N ARG A 1 7.63 16.92 11.46
CA ARG A 1 6.46 16.83 12.33
C ARG A 1 5.65 15.59 11.94
N PHE A 2 5.28 14.77 12.94
CA PHE A 2 4.49 13.54 12.72
C PHE A 2 3.08 13.69 13.28
N PHE A 3 2.12 13.02 12.63
CA PHE A 3 0.72 12.93 13.04
C PHE A 3 0.32 11.46 13.01
N GLU A 4 -0.36 10.98 14.04
CA GLU A 4 -0.93 9.64 14.05
C GLU A 4 -2.06 9.55 13.03
N THR A 5 -2.14 8.42 12.32
CA THR A 5 -3.14 8.16 11.28
C THR A 5 -4.06 7.02 11.69
N ASN A 6 -5.27 7.00 11.16
CA ASN A 6 -6.29 6.00 11.44
C ASN A 6 -6.43 5.06 10.24
N VAL A 7 -5.50 4.12 10.07
CA VAL A 7 -5.56 3.11 9.01
C VAL A 7 -6.30 1.85 9.48
N LEU A 8 -6.09 1.46 10.75
CA LEU A 8 -6.76 0.30 11.34
C LEU A 8 -8.14 0.67 11.90
N PRO A 9 -9.14 -0.21 11.75
CA PRO A 9 -10.42 -0.08 12.42
C PRO A 9 -10.29 -0.29 13.95
N PRO A 10 -11.26 0.19 14.75
CA PRO A 10 -11.19 0.19 16.22
C PRO A 10 -10.93 -1.18 16.84
N SER A 11 -11.55 -2.24 16.32
CA SER A 11 -11.38 -3.61 16.86
C SER A 11 -9.94 -4.09 16.69
N LEU A 12 -9.34 -3.86 15.51
CA LEU A 12 -7.96 -4.24 15.24
C LEU A 12 -6.96 -3.39 16.01
N LYS A 13 -7.24 -2.10 16.24
CA LYS A 13 -6.42 -1.27 17.15
C LYS A 13 -6.40 -1.82 18.58
N THR A 14 -7.55 -2.30 19.05
CA THR A 14 -7.64 -2.92 20.38
C THR A 14 -6.90 -4.24 20.45
N LYS A 15 -6.99 -5.05 19.39
CA LYS A 15 -6.35 -6.38 19.32
C LYS A 15 -4.83 -6.26 19.12
N TYR A 16 -4.39 -5.26 18.34
CA TYR A 16 -2.99 -5.02 18.00
C TYR A 16 -2.53 -3.61 18.41
N PRO A 17 -2.47 -3.29 19.70
CA PRO A 17 -2.21 -1.93 20.19
C PRO A 17 -0.79 -1.42 19.87
N HIS A 18 0.11 -2.33 19.50
CA HIS A 18 1.48 -2.01 19.11
C HIS A 18 1.59 -1.52 17.67
N ILE A 19 0.58 -1.80 16.83
CA ILE A 19 0.57 -1.29 15.45
C ILE A 19 0.07 0.15 15.46
N LYS A 20 0.98 1.08 15.19
CA LYS A 20 0.69 2.52 15.12
C LYS A 20 1.22 3.11 13.82
N SER A 21 0.39 3.85 13.14
CA SER A 21 0.71 4.49 11.88
C SER A 21 0.80 6.01 12.03
N TYR A 22 1.77 6.60 11.34
CA TYR A 22 2.04 8.03 11.36
C TYR A 22 2.33 8.54 9.96
N MET A 23 1.92 9.77 9.69
CA MET A 23 2.39 10.55 8.56
C MET A 23 3.24 11.72 9.04
N GLY A 24 4.25 12.07 8.28
CA GLY A 24 5.17 13.15 8.60
C GLY A 24 5.31 14.17 7.48
N ILE A 25 5.51 15.40 7.88
CA ILE A 25 5.83 16.54 7.01
C ILE A 25 7.17 17.11 7.49
N GLY A 26 8.08 17.37 6.55
CA GLY A 26 9.36 18.03 6.82
C GLY A 26 9.13 19.42 7.46
N ILE A 27 9.94 19.78 8.45
CA ILE A 27 9.87 21.09 9.08
C ILE A 27 10.59 22.13 8.22
N ASP A 28 11.82 21.81 7.80
CA ASP A 28 12.64 22.70 6.99
C ASP A 28 12.23 22.67 5.51
N ASN A 29 11.67 21.58 5.07
CA ASN A 29 11.16 21.40 3.71
C ASN A 29 9.82 20.66 3.70
N PRO A 30 8.69 21.36 3.59
CA PRO A 30 7.36 20.75 3.58
C PRO A 30 7.09 19.79 2.42
N SER A 31 7.92 19.83 1.35
CA SER A 31 7.82 18.85 0.27
C SER A 31 8.29 17.45 0.67
N HIS A 32 9.08 17.34 1.74
CA HIS A 32 9.48 16.06 2.29
C HIS A 32 8.31 15.46 3.07
N ARG A 33 7.91 14.28 2.67
CA ARG A 33 6.82 13.52 3.28
C ARG A 33 7.33 12.20 3.78
N SER A 34 6.68 11.68 4.81
CA SER A 34 7.03 10.37 5.34
C SER A 34 5.80 9.63 5.86
N SER A 35 5.88 8.31 5.77
CA SER A 35 4.96 7.36 6.37
C SER A 35 5.76 6.46 7.28
N LEU A 36 5.30 6.26 8.52
CA LEU A 36 5.91 5.34 9.48
C LEU A 36 4.84 4.46 10.08
N VAL A 37 5.16 3.17 10.21
CA VAL A 37 4.33 2.22 10.96
C VAL A 37 5.22 1.48 11.94
N LEU A 38 4.90 1.63 13.22
CA LEU A 38 5.52 0.91 14.31
C LEU A 38 4.71 -0.35 14.60
N TYR A 39 5.38 -1.42 14.95
CA TYR A 39 4.79 -2.63 15.49
C TYR A 39 5.75 -3.28 16.49
N LYS A 40 5.31 -4.33 17.17
CA LYS A 40 6.08 -4.95 18.26
C LYS A 40 7.52 -5.29 17.88
N ASP A 41 7.70 -5.85 16.69
CA ASP A 41 8.98 -6.43 16.26
C ASP A 41 9.76 -5.51 15.30
N GLY A 42 9.29 -4.28 15.08
CA GLY A 42 10.02 -3.37 14.22
C GLY A 42 9.26 -2.14 13.71
N LEU A 43 9.68 -1.71 12.53
CA LEU A 43 9.18 -0.49 11.88
C LEU A 43 9.22 -0.64 10.37
N PHE A 44 8.17 -0.16 9.71
CA PHE A 44 8.15 0.13 8.29
C PHE A 44 8.08 1.63 8.06
N GLY A 45 8.88 2.14 7.12
CA GLY A 45 8.90 3.56 6.82
C GLY A 45 9.11 3.85 5.34
N LEU A 46 8.59 5.00 4.92
CA LEU A 46 8.85 5.60 3.63
C LEU A 46 9.14 7.08 3.85
N MET A 47 10.24 7.56 3.31
CA MET A 47 10.55 8.99 3.22
C MET A 47 10.64 9.38 1.76
N MET A 48 9.84 10.34 1.36
CA MET A 48 9.76 10.86 0.00
C MET A 48 10.43 12.24 -0.08
N SER A 49 11.18 12.44 -1.14
CA SER A 49 11.81 13.72 -1.47
C SER A 49 11.85 13.92 -2.98
N LYS A 50 12.19 15.13 -3.43
CA LYS A 50 12.37 15.42 -4.87
C LYS A 50 13.45 14.56 -5.53
N THR A 51 14.44 14.07 -4.77
CA THR A 51 15.56 13.28 -5.28
C THR A 51 15.33 11.76 -5.23
N GLY A 52 14.25 11.31 -4.63
CA GLY A 52 13.92 9.90 -4.55
C GLY A 52 13.25 9.49 -3.24
N ASN A 53 12.96 8.21 -3.15
CA ASN A 53 12.33 7.59 -2.00
C ASN A 53 13.34 6.76 -1.22
N ASN A 54 13.26 6.84 0.10
CA ASN A 54 14.00 5.96 1.01
C ASN A 54 12.99 5.09 1.76
N TYR A 55 13.09 3.78 1.56
CA TYR A 55 12.33 2.79 2.31
C TYR A 55 13.14 2.36 3.52
N LEU A 56 12.48 2.31 4.66
CA LEU A 56 13.07 1.94 5.93
C LEU A 56 12.35 0.70 6.46
N LYS A 57 13.10 -0.35 6.76
CA LYS A 57 12.59 -1.53 7.47
C LYS A 57 13.54 -1.82 8.63
N VAL A 58 12.97 -1.94 9.82
CA VAL A 58 13.66 -2.40 11.01
C VAL A 58 12.96 -3.68 11.46
N GLY A 59 13.70 -4.78 11.56
CA GLY A 59 13.18 -6.08 11.99
C GLY A 59 13.65 -6.47 13.39
N GLU A 60 13.28 -7.67 13.82
CA GLU A 60 13.48 -8.22 15.17
C GLU A 60 14.90 -8.07 15.73
N ASN A 61 15.92 -8.17 14.90
CA ASN A 61 17.32 -8.03 15.33
C ASN A 61 17.81 -6.57 15.31
N GLN A 62 16.92 -5.59 15.32
CA GLN A 62 17.23 -4.17 15.15
C GLN A 62 18.05 -3.87 13.88
N LYS A 63 18.05 -4.80 12.93
CA LYS A 63 18.71 -4.61 11.64
C LYS A 63 17.94 -3.58 10.85
N VAL A 64 18.60 -2.46 10.57
CA VAL A 64 18.05 -1.39 9.74
C VAL A 64 18.36 -1.68 8.30
N ILE A 65 17.33 -1.79 7.47
CA ILE A 65 17.45 -1.90 6.02
C ILE A 65 16.93 -0.60 5.43
N ILE A 66 17.79 0.10 4.72
CA ILE A 66 17.43 1.30 3.96
C ILE A 66 17.61 0.97 2.49
N SER A 67 16.52 1.01 1.73
CA SER A 67 16.54 0.89 0.28
C SER A 67 16.22 2.25 -0.32
N LYS A 68 17.14 2.76 -1.12
CA LYS A 68 16.99 4.04 -1.83
C LYS A 68 16.51 3.78 -3.25
N ASN A 69 15.45 4.43 -3.66
CA ASN A 69 15.03 4.53 -5.04
C ASN A 69 15.35 5.95 -5.53
N ASP A 70 16.40 6.09 -6.29
CA ASP A 70 16.86 7.37 -6.85
C ASP A 70 16.21 7.57 -8.23
N TYR A 71 15.45 8.64 -8.39
CA TYR A 71 14.78 8.95 -9.64
C TYR A 71 15.76 9.38 -10.75
N SER A 72 16.96 9.86 -10.39
CA SER A 72 17.97 10.28 -11.36
C SER A 72 18.57 9.10 -12.16
N THR A 73 18.46 7.87 -11.63
CA THR A 73 19.00 6.66 -12.25
C THR A 73 17.96 5.86 -13.05
N ARG A 74 16.73 6.33 -13.14
CA ARG A 74 15.75 5.73 -14.04
C ARG A 74 16.15 5.98 -15.49
N THR A 75 17.06 5.17 -16.01
CA THR A 75 17.07 4.88 -17.44
C THR A 75 15.68 4.41 -17.80
N SER A 76 15.08 4.97 -18.82
CA SER A 76 13.78 4.58 -19.35
C SER A 76 13.65 3.06 -19.31
N LEU A 77 12.91 2.55 -18.34
CA LEU A 77 12.45 1.19 -18.41
C LEU A 77 11.54 1.18 -19.65
N ASP A 78 12.00 0.48 -20.69
CA ASP A 78 11.21 0.11 -21.85
C ASP A 78 10.10 -0.87 -21.41
N THR A 79 9.32 -0.49 -20.41
CA THR A 79 8.04 -1.10 -20.12
C THR A 79 7.10 -0.55 -21.18
N LYS A 80 7.12 -1.19 -22.35
CA LYS A 80 6.01 -1.07 -23.28
C LYS A 80 4.77 -1.54 -22.52
N CYS A 81 4.03 -0.56 -21.99
CA CYS A 81 2.66 -0.81 -21.60
C CYS A 81 1.96 -1.21 -22.91
N GLU A 82 1.60 -2.48 -23.07
CA GLU A 82 0.85 -2.99 -24.24
C GLU A 82 -0.61 -2.53 -24.26
N MET A 83 -0.88 -1.35 -23.75
CA MET A 83 -2.12 -0.66 -24.11
C MET A 83 -1.93 -0.20 -25.54
N SER A 84 -2.63 -0.85 -26.48
CA SER A 84 -2.67 -0.50 -27.89
C SER A 84 -2.93 1.00 -28.03
N THR A 85 -1.87 1.76 -28.24
CA THR A 85 -1.91 3.19 -28.53
C THR A 85 -2.36 3.42 -29.95
N GLN A 86 -3.59 3.05 -30.27
CA GLN A 86 -4.24 3.70 -31.39
C GLN A 86 -4.65 5.09 -30.90
N ASN A 87 -3.85 6.09 -31.29
CA ASN A 87 -4.09 7.53 -31.10
C ASN A 87 -3.76 8.17 -29.72
N ALA A 88 -2.80 7.67 -28.97
CA ALA A 88 -2.12 8.52 -28.02
C ALA A 88 -1.05 9.31 -28.78
N SER A 89 -1.35 10.56 -29.16
CA SER A 89 -0.30 11.53 -29.41
C SER A 89 0.65 11.45 -28.22
N SER A 90 1.95 11.28 -28.49
CA SER A 90 2.97 11.36 -27.47
C SER A 90 2.76 12.67 -26.67
N ARG A 91 2.06 12.57 -25.56
CA ARG A 91 2.23 13.55 -24.51
C ARG A 91 3.65 13.29 -24.04
N ASP A 92 4.54 14.18 -24.42
CA ASP A 92 5.73 14.43 -23.64
C ASP A 92 5.20 14.66 -22.24
N LEU A 93 5.24 13.60 -21.43
CA LEU A 93 5.16 13.72 -19.99
C LEU A 93 6.48 14.42 -19.67
N ASN A 94 6.48 15.74 -19.80
CA ASN A 94 7.50 16.56 -19.19
C ASN A 94 7.46 16.17 -17.73
N ASP A 95 8.44 15.40 -17.30
CA ASP A 95 8.66 14.98 -15.92
C ASP A 95 8.60 16.17 -14.95
N ASP A 96 8.81 17.37 -15.45
CA ASP A 96 8.81 18.61 -14.69
C ASP A 96 7.43 18.97 -14.11
N ILE A 97 6.30 18.67 -14.78
CA ILE A 97 4.96 19.08 -14.32
C ILE A 97 4.55 18.32 -13.06
N PHE A 98 4.89 17.04 -12.95
CA PHE A 98 4.54 16.25 -11.77
C PHE A 98 5.37 16.65 -10.54
N TRP A 99 6.63 17.04 -10.76
CA TRP A 99 7.56 17.36 -9.68
C TRP A 99 7.48 18.82 -9.20
N ASP A 100 7.03 19.74 -10.03
CA ASP A 100 6.83 21.14 -9.65
C ASP A 100 5.82 21.30 -8.52
N CYS A 101 4.87 20.40 -8.43
CA CYS A 101 3.88 20.38 -7.36
C CYS A 101 4.37 19.69 -6.09
N VAL A 102 5.36 18.78 -6.15
CA VAL A 102 5.89 18.08 -4.97
C VAL A 102 6.65 19.02 -4.01
N GLY A 103 7.00 20.19 -4.46
CA GLY A 103 7.69 21.23 -3.69
C GLY A 103 6.80 22.28 -3.05
N THR A 104 5.51 22.24 -3.29
CA THR A 104 4.55 23.22 -2.77
C THR A 104 3.70 22.60 -1.66
N ASP A 105 3.16 23.42 -0.76
CA ASP A 105 2.19 22.99 0.24
C ASP A 105 0.80 22.72 -0.38
N GLU A 106 0.62 23.12 -1.63
CA GLU A 106 -0.62 22.93 -2.38
C GLU A 106 -0.57 21.64 -3.21
N PRO A 107 -1.70 20.94 -3.37
CA PRO A 107 -1.80 19.78 -4.24
C PRO A 107 -1.59 20.18 -5.70
N CYS A 108 -1.02 19.29 -6.52
CA CYS A 108 -0.81 19.51 -7.96
C CYS A 108 -2.11 19.81 -8.71
N TYR A 109 -3.20 19.23 -8.23
CA TYR A 109 -4.54 19.46 -8.74
C TYR A 109 -5.47 19.82 -7.60
N PRO A 110 -6.39 20.76 -7.78
CA PRO A 110 -7.40 21.05 -6.77
C PRO A 110 -8.33 19.83 -6.64
N VAL A 111 -8.23 19.12 -5.53
CA VAL A 111 -9.02 17.92 -5.24
C VAL A 111 -10.35 18.20 -4.57
N GLY A 112 -10.73 19.46 -4.44
CA GLY A 112 -11.95 19.87 -3.77
C GLY A 112 -11.81 19.88 -2.24
N SER A 113 -12.93 20.14 -1.55
CA SER A 113 -12.97 20.26 -0.08
C SER A 113 -13.44 18.98 0.63
N THR A 114 -13.78 17.93 -0.10
CA THR A 114 -14.33 16.68 0.43
C THR A 114 -13.31 15.57 0.36
N LEU A 115 -13.03 14.96 1.51
CA LEU A 115 -12.20 13.74 1.59
C LEU A 115 -13.12 12.52 1.62
N THR A 116 -12.99 11.66 0.60
CA THR A 116 -13.74 10.40 0.52
C THR A 116 -12.92 9.29 1.17
N THR A 117 -13.56 8.46 2.00
CA THR A 117 -12.92 7.29 2.61
C THR A 117 -13.41 6.03 1.92
N TYR A 118 -12.47 5.23 1.43
CA TYR A 118 -12.75 3.89 0.88
C TYR A 118 -12.25 2.82 1.84
N ARG A 119 -13.02 1.75 1.95
CA ARG A 119 -12.63 0.56 2.70
C ARG A 119 -11.67 -0.29 1.86
N PHE A 120 -10.63 -0.78 2.49
CA PHE A 120 -9.61 -1.61 1.88
C PHE A 120 -9.54 -2.98 2.56
N ALA A 121 -9.61 -4.04 1.77
CA ALA A 121 -9.33 -5.40 2.17
C ALA A 121 -8.19 -5.95 1.30
N GLY A 122 -7.17 -6.51 1.92
CA GLY A 122 -6.03 -7.10 1.22
C GLY A 122 -5.73 -8.49 1.75
N ILE A 123 -5.35 -9.40 0.85
CA ILE A 123 -4.94 -10.76 1.18
C ILE A 123 -3.41 -10.81 1.12
N LEU A 124 -2.80 -11.40 2.14
CA LEU A 124 -1.36 -11.63 2.18
C LEU A 124 -1.10 -13.13 2.33
N SER A 125 -0.58 -13.76 1.26
CA SER A 125 -0.22 -15.17 1.30
C SER A 125 0.93 -15.45 2.27
N GLU A 126 1.04 -16.69 2.77
CA GLU A 126 2.11 -17.11 3.67
C GLU A 126 3.50 -16.85 3.09
N ARG A 127 3.69 -17.12 1.80
CA ARG A 127 4.96 -16.85 1.13
C ARG A 127 5.32 -15.38 1.15
N ALA A 128 4.39 -14.52 0.74
CA ALA A 128 4.62 -13.08 0.75
C ALA A 128 4.81 -12.56 2.18
N ASN A 129 4.03 -13.06 3.14
CA ASN A 129 4.16 -12.71 4.55
C ASN A 129 5.54 -13.05 5.11
N ASN A 130 6.07 -14.24 4.80
CA ASN A 130 7.43 -14.64 5.20
C ASN A 130 8.50 -13.70 4.63
N GLU A 131 8.37 -13.31 3.36
CA GLU A 131 9.34 -12.44 2.70
C GLU A 131 9.32 -11.00 3.24
N VAL A 132 8.12 -10.44 3.47
CA VAL A 132 7.99 -9.01 3.77
C VAL A 132 7.93 -8.68 5.25
N SER A 133 7.43 -9.60 6.11
CA SER A 133 7.08 -9.27 7.49
C SER A 133 7.46 -10.34 8.54
N GLY A 134 8.17 -11.40 8.15
CA GLY A 134 8.63 -12.45 9.07
C GLY A 134 7.58 -13.51 9.39
N GLY A 135 6.50 -13.63 8.61
CA GLY A 135 5.56 -14.75 8.64
C GLY A 135 4.56 -14.76 9.78
N THR A 136 4.47 -13.68 10.56
CA THR A 136 3.48 -13.56 11.64
C THR A 136 2.24 -12.77 11.18
N VAL A 137 1.08 -13.04 11.82
CA VAL A 137 -0.15 -12.26 11.52
C VAL A 137 0.05 -10.79 11.86
N GLU A 138 0.66 -10.47 13.02
CA GLU A 138 0.90 -9.09 13.43
C GLU A 138 1.88 -8.38 12.50
N GLY A 139 2.97 -9.04 12.10
CA GLY A 139 3.94 -8.49 11.14
C GLY A 139 3.32 -8.25 9.77
N GLY A 140 2.55 -9.22 9.27
CA GLY A 140 1.82 -9.09 8.00
C GLY A 140 0.79 -7.96 8.03
N LEU A 141 0.04 -7.85 9.12
CA LEU A 141 -0.92 -6.76 9.31
C LEU A 141 -0.20 -5.40 9.36
N ALA A 142 0.91 -5.31 10.10
CA ALA A 142 1.72 -4.09 10.15
C ALA A 142 2.26 -3.68 8.78
N TRP A 143 2.67 -4.66 7.98
CA TRP A 143 3.11 -4.41 6.60
C TRP A 143 1.95 -3.89 5.73
N MET A 144 0.76 -4.51 5.83
CA MET A 144 -0.43 -4.04 5.09
C MET A 144 -0.82 -2.61 5.51
N VAL A 145 -0.77 -2.31 6.82
CA VAL A 145 -0.98 -0.95 7.33
C VAL A 145 0.04 0.01 6.74
N ALA A 146 1.31 -0.41 6.63
CA ALA A 146 2.35 0.42 6.02
C ALA A 146 2.07 0.72 4.55
N MET A 147 1.62 -0.27 3.78
CA MET A 147 1.24 -0.09 2.37
C MET A 147 0.08 0.90 2.23
N VAL A 148 -0.99 0.71 3.01
CA VAL A 148 -2.16 1.62 2.99
C VAL A 148 -1.77 3.04 3.44
N ASN A 149 -0.96 3.16 4.49
CA ASN A 149 -0.50 4.46 4.97
C ASN A 149 0.39 5.19 3.95
N GLN A 150 1.21 4.45 3.21
CA GLN A 150 2.01 4.99 2.10
C GLN A 150 1.16 5.45 0.92
N MET A 151 0.14 4.67 0.55
CA MET A 151 -0.83 5.09 -0.47
C MET A 151 -1.57 6.36 -0.04
N ASN A 152 -2.05 6.41 1.19
CA ASN A 152 -2.74 7.57 1.75
C ASN A 152 -1.84 8.83 1.78
N LEU A 153 -0.51 8.67 1.92
CA LEU A 153 0.42 9.79 1.88
C LEU A 153 0.32 10.60 0.58
N LEU A 154 0.00 9.93 -0.52
CA LEU A 154 -0.19 10.54 -1.84
C LEU A 154 -1.66 10.82 -2.14
N TRP A 155 -2.54 9.83 -1.95
CA TRP A 155 -3.90 9.89 -2.46
C TRP A 155 -4.80 10.89 -1.72
N VAL A 156 -4.58 11.08 -0.43
CA VAL A 156 -5.30 12.14 0.32
C VAL A 156 -5.03 13.50 -0.29
N ARG A 157 -3.80 13.74 -0.71
CA ARG A 157 -3.39 15.02 -1.26
C ARG A 157 -3.76 15.17 -2.74
N GLU A 158 -3.49 14.14 -3.53
CA GLU A 158 -3.55 14.25 -4.99
C GLU A 158 -4.93 13.86 -5.56
N LEU A 159 -5.68 13.05 -4.84
CA LEU A 159 -6.94 12.48 -5.32
C LEU A 159 -8.15 12.78 -4.40
N GLY A 160 -7.93 13.34 -3.22
CA GLY A 160 -9.00 13.67 -2.28
C GLY A 160 -9.69 12.45 -1.68
N PHE A 161 -9.02 11.30 -1.64
CA PHE A 161 -9.53 10.15 -0.93
C PHE A 161 -8.46 9.45 -0.09
N ARG A 162 -8.90 8.64 0.85
CA ARG A 162 -8.06 7.80 1.69
C ARG A 162 -8.61 6.39 1.77
N LEU A 163 -7.75 5.46 2.12
CA LEU A 163 -8.09 4.08 2.43
C LEU A 163 -8.06 3.85 3.94
N GLU A 164 -9.03 3.10 4.42
CA GLU A 164 -9.05 2.52 5.76
C GLU A 164 -9.24 1.00 5.64
N MET A 165 -8.51 0.23 6.44
CA MET A 165 -8.64 -1.22 6.44
C MET A 165 -9.98 -1.64 7.03
N VAL A 166 -10.53 -2.73 6.53
CA VAL A 166 -11.78 -3.30 7.04
C VAL A 166 -11.56 -4.10 8.32
N GLU A 167 -12.63 -4.26 9.10
CA GLU A 167 -12.68 -5.21 10.21
C GLU A 167 -12.36 -6.62 9.70
N GLY A 168 -11.66 -7.43 10.51
CA GLY A 168 -11.28 -8.78 10.11
C GLY A 168 -10.10 -8.88 9.14
N SER A 169 -9.44 -7.77 8.78
CA SER A 169 -8.27 -7.80 7.89
C SER A 169 -7.14 -8.70 8.38
N ASP A 170 -7.03 -8.95 9.68
CA ASP A 170 -6.06 -9.87 10.25
C ASP A 170 -6.33 -11.35 9.90
N GLN A 171 -7.56 -11.69 9.55
CA GLN A 171 -7.94 -13.03 9.08
C GLN A 171 -7.53 -13.29 7.62
N LEU A 172 -7.15 -12.22 6.91
CA LEU A 172 -6.67 -12.27 5.53
C LEU A 172 -5.13 -12.34 5.44
N ILE A 173 -4.45 -12.43 6.59
CA ILE A 173 -3.00 -12.60 6.68
C ILE A 173 -2.68 -14.07 6.94
N PHE A 174 -2.12 -14.74 5.94
CA PHE A 174 -1.80 -16.15 6.02
C PHE A 174 -0.38 -16.38 6.52
N THR A 175 -0.18 -17.52 7.17
CA THR A 175 1.10 -17.94 7.78
C THR A 175 1.35 -19.41 7.45
N ASP A 176 2.56 -19.92 7.68
CA ASP A 176 2.87 -21.34 7.45
C ASP A 176 1.98 -22.29 8.29
N SER A 177 1.55 -21.83 9.48
CA SER A 177 0.62 -22.59 10.34
C SER A 177 -0.86 -22.44 9.93
N ASN A 178 -1.18 -21.44 9.14
CA ASN A 178 -2.50 -21.18 8.59
C ASN A 178 -2.33 -20.69 7.14
N PRO A 179 -2.05 -21.60 6.19
CA PRO A 179 -1.78 -21.23 4.81
C PRO A 179 -3.03 -20.71 4.10
N ALA A 180 -2.79 -19.93 3.04
CA ALA A 180 -3.87 -19.45 2.20
C ALA A 180 -4.66 -20.62 1.60
N PRO A 181 -5.99 -20.48 1.45
CA PRO A 181 -6.80 -21.48 0.78
C PRO A 181 -6.24 -21.86 -0.59
N ALA A 182 -6.44 -23.11 -1.00
CA ALA A 182 -5.90 -23.63 -2.26
C ALA A 182 -6.30 -22.81 -3.50
N VAL A 183 -7.41 -22.09 -3.42
CA VAL A 183 -7.85 -21.15 -4.47
C VAL A 183 -6.85 -20.03 -4.77
N PHE A 184 -5.99 -19.68 -3.80
CA PHE A 184 -4.90 -18.72 -3.97
C PHE A 184 -3.53 -19.37 -4.19
N GLN A 185 -3.46 -20.70 -4.17
CA GLN A 185 -2.27 -21.43 -4.58
C GLN A 185 -2.25 -21.45 -6.10
N GLN A 186 -1.09 -21.17 -6.70
CA GLN A 186 -0.93 -21.18 -8.14
C GLN A 186 -1.48 -22.47 -8.72
N ASP A 187 -2.61 -22.42 -9.42
CA ASP A 187 -3.09 -23.52 -10.23
C ASP A 187 -2.23 -23.59 -11.49
N PRO A 188 -1.40 -24.63 -11.69
CA PRO A 188 -0.60 -24.78 -12.89
C PRO A 188 -1.43 -24.79 -14.16
N SER A 189 -2.73 -25.15 -14.08
CA SER A 189 -3.64 -25.18 -15.23
C SER A 189 -4.01 -23.77 -15.71
N CYS A 190 -3.92 -22.77 -14.84
CA CYS A 190 -4.15 -21.38 -15.20
C CYS A 190 -3.05 -20.80 -16.11
N HIS A 191 -1.86 -21.39 -16.09
CA HIS A 191 -0.70 -20.97 -16.89
C HIS A 191 -0.59 -21.73 -18.22
N SER A 192 -1.41 -22.76 -18.44
CA SER A 192 -1.29 -23.65 -19.63
C SER A 192 -1.76 -23.01 -20.94
N SER A 193 -2.40 -21.85 -20.89
CA SER A 193 -2.93 -21.17 -22.09
C SER A 193 -2.07 -19.99 -22.58
N GLY A 194 -0.90 -19.76 -21.98
CA GLY A 194 -0.03 -18.63 -22.37
C GLY A 194 -0.55 -17.23 -22.02
N ASP A 195 -1.76 -17.16 -21.50
CA ASP A 195 -2.38 -15.94 -20.99
C ASP A 195 -2.38 -16.05 -19.46
N PRO A 196 -1.68 -15.19 -18.72
CA PRO A 196 -1.77 -15.16 -17.25
C PRO A 196 -3.18 -14.67 -16.88
N LYS A 197 -4.17 -15.48 -17.18
CA LYS A 197 -5.53 -15.19 -16.75
C LYS A 197 -5.55 -15.22 -15.25
N TYR A 198 -6.06 -14.18 -14.72
CA TYR A 198 -6.40 -13.85 -13.36
C TYR A 198 -7.38 -14.88 -12.75
N CYS A 199 -7.03 -16.17 -12.78
CA CYS A 199 -7.85 -17.25 -12.21
C CYS A 199 -8.16 -16.99 -10.75
N GLU A 200 -7.23 -16.30 -10.07
CA GLU A 200 -7.37 -15.94 -8.67
C GLU A 200 -8.36 -14.79 -8.44
N LEU A 201 -8.54 -13.88 -9.42
CA LEU A 201 -9.39 -12.70 -9.22
C LEU A 201 -10.88 -13.02 -9.13
N SER A 202 -11.35 -14.05 -9.84
CA SER A 202 -12.76 -14.48 -9.77
C SER A 202 -13.13 -15.02 -8.40
N GLU A 203 -12.15 -15.59 -7.67
CA GLU A 203 -12.33 -16.20 -6.36
C GLU A 203 -12.06 -15.23 -5.19
N VAL A 204 -11.39 -14.12 -5.45
CA VAL A 204 -11.04 -13.14 -4.41
C VAL A 204 -12.29 -12.56 -3.77
N LYS A 205 -13.26 -12.10 -4.56
CA LYS A 205 -14.46 -11.47 -4.01
C LYS A 205 -15.29 -12.45 -3.15
N PRO A 206 -15.67 -13.64 -3.63
CA PRO A 206 -16.40 -14.62 -2.82
C PRO A 206 -15.65 -15.00 -1.54
N PHE A 207 -14.33 -15.14 -1.62
CA PHE A 207 -13.52 -15.44 -0.44
C PHE A 207 -13.54 -14.29 0.56
N LEU A 208 -13.31 -13.06 0.14
CA LEU A 208 -13.37 -11.89 1.02
C LEU A 208 -14.73 -11.79 1.70
N GLU A 209 -15.82 -11.94 0.95
CA GLU A 209 -17.19 -11.93 1.48
C GLU A 209 -17.43 -13.03 2.51
N SER A 210 -16.80 -14.20 2.35
CA SER A 210 -16.91 -15.29 3.33
C SER A 210 -16.18 -15.02 4.64
N VAL A 211 -15.10 -14.23 4.61
CA VAL A 211 -14.25 -13.96 5.80
C VAL A 211 -14.67 -12.68 6.52
N ILE A 212 -14.90 -11.62 5.78
CA ILE A 212 -15.15 -10.27 6.33
C ILE A 212 -16.60 -9.79 6.13
N GLY A 213 -17.46 -10.68 5.59
CA GLY A 213 -18.84 -10.36 5.24
C GLY A 213 -18.97 -9.65 3.89
N PRO A 214 -20.21 -9.55 3.38
CA PRO A 214 -20.46 -8.88 2.12
C PRO A 214 -19.96 -7.45 2.19
N GLY A 215 -19.10 -7.09 1.27
CA GLY A 215 -18.68 -5.71 1.08
C GLY A 215 -19.93 -4.91 0.69
N GLY A 216 -20.54 -4.26 1.66
CA GLY A 216 -21.71 -3.46 1.40
C GLY A 216 -21.39 -2.37 0.40
N ASP A 217 -21.82 -2.55 -0.85
CA ASP A 217 -21.81 -1.51 -1.86
C ASP A 217 -22.74 -0.35 -1.47
N ASP A 218 -23.57 -0.53 -0.43
CA ASP A 218 -24.70 0.33 -0.13
C ASP A 218 -24.77 0.84 1.32
N THR A 219 -23.78 0.65 2.16
CA THR A 219 -23.76 1.29 3.48
C THR A 219 -22.95 2.59 3.42
N PRO A 220 -23.60 3.76 3.42
CA PRO A 220 -22.89 5.02 3.65
C PRO A 220 -22.27 4.98 5.06
N LEU A 221 -21.01 5.37 5.14
CA LEU A 221 -20.29 5.62 6.39
C LEU A 221 -20.82 6.89 7.04
#